data_a89a32a4be63960064069c5c3ffccbfb
#
_entry.id   a89a32a4be63960064069c5c3ffccbfb
#
_cell.length_a   1.000
_cell.length_b   1.000
_cell.length_c   1.000
_cell.angle_alpha   90.00
_cell.angle_beta   90.00
_cell.angle_gamma   90.00
#
_symmetry.space_group_name_H-M   'P 1'
#
loop_
_entity.id
_entity.type
_entity.pdbx_description
1 polymer ?
#
loop_
_entity_poly.entity_id
_entity_poly.type
_entity_poly.pdbx_seq_one_letter_code
_entity_poly.pdbx_strand_id
1 'polypeptide(L)'
;MSNIDDPLVSIILPNHNHAEYLPESLEALVQQTWEKFEVLVVDDASTDNSCGVIKSWCERDNRFRLIQLTQNLGINAAVMYGLKRTSGSYLYFAAADDFVFPNFFEKSVSALRNDPNAAFCFSDPSELSLNKKINKFPLHLSEEPRSYTKEQFADLLRWNFFNISANTILYRRSSFEDAGGYLEDLSWLSDWFASTVASSRSSVCYIPECLTRLRIREDSFSAMILNNPAQQRELIKRVFKYLQTKKYKDVRDFVRFSALLPEYRLRTIWWLLIDENGRYIITSRLIMRILWRGIWYYVRNLAPPWVRRFLRRRSSFNAVQKLGSR
;
A
#
# COMPACT_ATOMS: atom_id res chain seq x y z
N MET A 1 -26.50 13.41 4.29
CA MET A 1 -26.49 14.01 5.65
C MET A 1 -25.60 13.15 6.52
N SER A 2 -24.40 13.64 6.85
CA SER A 2 -23.47 12.94 7.73
C SER A 2 -24.08 12.84 9.14
N ASN A 3 -24.17 11.62 9.67
CA ASN A 3 -24.58 11.39 11.06
C ASN A 3 -23.49 11.94 12.00
N ILE A 4 -23.89 12.53 13.14
CA ILE A 4 -22.97 13.06 14.18
C ILE A 4 -21.97 11.96 14.62
N ASP A 5 -22.42 10.69 14.60
CA ASP A 5 -21.63 9.50 14.98
C ASP A 5 -20.72 8.92 13.87
N ASP A 6 -20.68 9.55 12.70
CA ASP A 6 -19.81 9.08 11.62
C ASP A 6 -18.33 9.31 11.96
N PRO A 7 -17.45 8.30 11.78
CA PRO A 7 -16.04 8.45 12.10
C PRO A 7 -15.34 9.39 11.13
N LEU A 8 -14.45 10.23 11.68
CA LEU A 8 -13.61 11.12 10.90
C LEU A 8 -12.51 10.31 10.18
N VAL A 9 -12.33 10.55 8.90
CA VAL A 9 -11.21 10.06 8.10
C VAL A 9 -10.16 11.17 8.01
N SER A 10 -8.94 10.92 8.50
CA SER A 10 -7.81 11.82 8.29
C SER A 10 -7.04 11.40 7.05
N ILE A 11 -6.95 12.31 6.10
CA ILE A 11 -6.18 12.15 4.87
C ILE A 11 -4.89 12.93 5.02
N ILE A 12 -3.76 12.23 4.95
CA ILE A 12 -2.43 12.83 5.03
C ILE A 12 -1.82 12.74 3.64
N LEU A 13 -1.53 13.89 3.03
CA LEU A 13 -0.99 14.01 1.69
C LEU A 13 0.39 14.66 1.77
N PRO A 14 1.48 13.89 1.75
CA PRO A 14 2.83 14.44 1.60
C PRO A 14 3.01 14.96 0.17
N ASN A 15 3.61 16.13 0.05
CA ASN A 15 3.87 16.76 -1.24
C ASN A 15 5.31 17.29 -1.31
N HIS A 16 5.97 17.08 -2.45
CA HIS A 16 7.20 17.75 -2.81
C HIS A 16 7.31 17.89 -4.33
N ASN A 17 7.17 19.12 -4.82
CA ASN A 17 7.27 19.45 -6.26
C ASN A 17 6.28 18.68 -7.17
N HIS A 18 5.00 18.66 -6.79
CA HIS A 18 3.94 18.02 -7.57
C HIS A 18 2.83 18.99 -8.00
N ALA A 19 3.13 20.28 -8.20
CA ALA A 19 2.13 21.30 -8.57
C ALA A 19 1.26 20.91 -9.77
N GLU A 20 1.82 20.17 -10.73
CA GLU A 20 1.11 19.71 -11.94
C GLU A 20 0.00 18.69 -11.61
N TYR A 21 0.24 17.79 -10.64
CA TYR A 21 -0.67 16.67 -10.34
C TYR A 21 -1.67 16.99 -9.24
N LEU A 22 -1.31 17.88 -8.31
CA LEU A 22 -2.14 18.24 -7.16
C LEU A 22 -3.59 18.60 -7.51
N PRO A 23 -3.91 19.37 -8.56
CA PRO A 23 -5.30 19.72 -8.88
C PRO A 23 -6.20 18.48 -9.07
N GLU A 24 -5.73 17.46 -9.80
CA GLU A 24 -6.49 16.23 -10.02
C GLU A 24 -6.64 15.41 -8.73
N SER A 25 -5.57 15.29 -7.93
CA SER A 25 -5.59 14.55 -6.68
C SER A 25 -6.49 15.21 -5.64
N LEU A 26 -6.41 16.53 -5.45
CA LEU A 26 -7.21 17.27 -4.48
C LEU A 26 -8.69 17.29 -4.88
N GLU A 27 -9.02 17.47 -6.17
CA GLU A 27 -10.38 17.37 -6.68
C GLU A 27 -11.00 16.01 -6.38
N ALA A 28 -10.26 14.91 -6.58
CA ALA A 28 -10.72 13.56 -6.30
C ALA A 28 -11.06 13.35 -4.81
N LEU A 29 -10.40 14.06 -3.90
CA LEU A 29 -10.72 14.03 -2.47
C LEU A 29 -12.00 14.81 -2.16
N VAL A 30 -12.25 15.93 -2.82
CA VAL A 30 -13.50 16.71 -2.65
C VAL A 30 -14.71 15.93 -3.12
N GLN A 31 -14.56 15.15 -4.20
CA GLN A 31 -15.64 14.36 -4.81
C GLN A 31 -16.02 13.11 -4.04
N GLN A 32 -15.42 12.84 -2.86
CA GLN A 32 -15.77 11.67 -2.07
C GLN A 32 -17.21 11.74 -1.53
N THR A 33 -17.94 10.63 -1.63
CA THR A 33 -19.30 10.49 -1.09
C THR A 33 -19.33 10.48 0.44
N TRP A 34 -18.22 10.11 1.07
CA TRP A 34 -18.04 10.23 2.52
C TRP A 34 -17.62 11.66 2.87
N GLU A 35 -18.48 12.43 3.50
CA GLU A 35 -18.28 13.86 3.75
C GLU A 35 -17.41 14.16 4.99
N LYS A 36 -17.35 13.23 5.98
CA LYS A 36 -16.66 13.46 7.25
C LYS A 36 -15.18 13.11 7.18
N PHE A 37 -14.40 14.00 6.59
CA PHE A 37 -12.94 13.87 6.48
C PHE A 37 -12.24 15.20 6.69
N GLU A 38 -10.96 15.13 7.04
CA GLU A 38 -9.99 16.24 7.02
C GLU A 38 -8.83 15.87 6.07
N VAL A 39 -8.28 16.86 5.38
CA VAL A 39 -7.10 16.71 4.52
C VAL A 39 -5.98 17.57 5.08
N LEU A 40 -4.89 16.96 5.47
CA LEU A 40 -3.68 17.65 5.85
C LEU A 40 -2.61 17.43 4.77
N VAL A 41 -2.36 18.46 3.98
CA VAL A 41 -1.26 18.46 3.02
C VAL A 41 0.00 18.89 3.73
N VAL A 42 1.01 18.05 3.74
CA VAL A 42 2.34 18.36 4.30
C VAL A 42 3.29 18.60 3.15
N ASP A 43 3.56 19.85 2.87
CA ASP A 43 4.51 20.26 1.85
C ASP A 43 5.95 20.16 2.38
N ASP A 44 6.72 19.28 1.79
CA ASP A 44 8.08 18.93 2.20
C ASP A 44 9.12 19.83 1.50
N ALA A 45 8.99 21.15 1.72
CA ALA A 45 9.84 22.20 1.17
C ALA A 45 9.86 22.22 -0.37
N SER A 46 8.69 22.27 -1.01
CA SER A 46 8.58 22.42 -2.46
C SER A 46 9.16 23.73 -2.95
N THR A 47 9.78 23.69 -4.12
CA THR A 47 10.34 24.84 -4.84
C THR A 47 9.52 25.26 -6.06
N ASP A 48 8.52 24.46 -6.43
CA ASP A 48 7.56 24.77 -7.49
C ASP A 48 6.33 25.51 -6.94
N ASN A 49 5.26 25.67 -7.75
CA ASN A 49 4.03 26.32 -7.31
C ASN A 49 3.10 25.43 -6.46
N SER A 50 3.55 24.30 -5.91
CA SER A 50 2.72 23.41 -5.11
C SER A 50 1.98 24.13 -3.98
N CYS A 51 2.69 24.95 -3.22
CA CYS A 51 2.10 25.70 -2.11
C CYS A 51 1.02 26.70 -2.55
N GLY A 52 1.17 27.33 -3.71
CA GLY A 52 0.15 28.20 -4.29
C GLY A 52 -1.12 27.44 -4.64
N VAL A 53 -0.97 26.27 -5.29
CA VAL A 53 -2.09 25.36 -5.60
C VAL A 53 -2.80 24.94 -4.31
N ILE A 54 -2.09 24.42 -3.31
CA ILE A 54 -2.69 23.92 -2.08
C ILE A 54 -3.42 25.02 -1.32
N LYS A 55 -2.85 26.22 -1.21
CA LYS A 55 -3.50 27.39 -0.56
C LYS A 55 -4.84 27.70 -1.20
N SER A 56 -4.94 27.68 -2.54
CA SER A 56 -6.21 27.93 -3.23
C SER A 56 -7.29 26.89 -2.88
N TRP A 57 -6.92 25.65 -2.56
CA TRP A 57 -7.84 24.62 -2.09
C TRP A 57 -8.25 24.85 -0.64
N CYS A 58 -7.33 25.24 0.24
CA CYS A 58 -7.64 25.59 1.64
C CYS A 58 -8.64 26.77 1.74
N GLU A 59 -8.61 27.70 0.78
CA GLU A 59 -9.56 28.81 0.70
C GLU A 59 -10.96 28.38 0.24
N ARG A 60 -11.06 27.33 -0.57
CA ARG A 60 -12.33 26.82 -1.14
C ARG A 60 -13.04 25.83 -0.22
N ASP A 61 -12.29 25.03 0.53
CA ASP A 61 -12.82 23.96 1.36
C ASP A 61 -12.07 23.91 2.71
N ASN A 62 -12.78 24.18 3.79
CA ASN A 62 -12.24 24.25 5.15
C ASN A 62 -11.76 22.92 5.71
N ARG A 63 -12.04 21.79 5.03
CA ARG A 63 -11.50 20.48 5.37
C ARG A 63 -10.02 20.35 5.02
N PHE A 64 -9.49 21.22 4.16
CA PHE A 64 -8.09 21.22 3.73
C PHE A 64 -7.25 22.14 4.60
N ARG A 65 -6.08 21.65 5.00
CA ARG A 65 -5.06 22.39 5.75
C ARG A 65 -3.70 22.15 5.12
N LEU A 66 -2.87 23.19 5.03
CA LEU A 66 -1.49 23.14 4.57
C LEU A 66 -0.51 23.31 5.74
N ILE A 67 0.49 22.43 5.80
CA ILE A 67 1.70 22.62 6.58
C ILE A 67 2.87 22.67 5.62
N GLN A 68 3.68 23.73 5.72
CA GLN A 68 4.91 23.88 4.96
C GLN A 68 6.10 23.57 5.86
N LEU A 69 6.91 22.59 5.50
CA LEU A 69 8.18 22.33 6.16
C LEU A 69 9.25 23.26 5.62
N THR A 70 10.22 23.59 6.45
CA THR A 70 11.32 24.51 6.10
C THR A 70 12.46 23.81 5.35
N GLN A 71 12.48 22.48 5.38
CA GLN A 71 13.46 21.64 4.70
C GLN A 71 12.83 20.31 4.28
N ASN A 72 13.36 19.69 3.25
CA ASN A 72 12.92 18.36 2.80
C ASN A 72 13.37 17.30 3.80
N LEU A 73 12.40 16.68 4.48
CA LEU A 73 12.61 15.59 5.45
C LEU A 73 12.36 14.20 4.86
N GLY A 74 11.80 14.14 3.65
CA GLY A 74 11.38 12.92 2.98
C GLY A 74 9.95 12.49 3.32
N ILE A 75 9.38 11.68 2.43
CA ILE A 75 7.96 11.31 2.43
C ILE A 75 7.49 10.71 3.77
N ASN A 76 8.26 9.79 4.36
CA ASN A 76 7.86 9.12 5.60
C ASN A 76 7.83 10.09 6.80
N ALA A 77 8.82 10.99 6.88
CA ALA A 77 8.85 12.01 7.92
C ALA A 77 7.67 12.98 7.76
N ALA A 78 7.37 13.42 6.53
CA ALA A 78 6.22 14.28 6.25
C ALA A 78 4.89 13.60 6.64
N VAL A 79 4.70 12.31 6.31
CA VAL A 79 3.53 11.53 6.72
C VAL A 79 3.42 11.47 8.23
N MET A 80 4.50 11.13 8.95
CA MET A 80 4.48 11.01 10.41
C MET A 80 4.33 12.38 11.10
N TYR A 81 4.79 13.44 10.46
CA TYR A 81 4.54 14.82 10.93
C TYR A 81 3.05 15.17 10.82
N GLY A 82 2.41 14.80 9.71
CA GLY A 82 0.97 14.98 9.49
C GLY A 82 0.12 14.14 10.45
N LEU A 83 0.49 12.88 10.69
CA LEU A 83 -0.23 11.97 11.58
C LEU A 83 -0.44 12.55 12.97
N LYS A 84 0.60 13.16 13.53
CA LYS A 84 0.56 13.80 14.86
C LYS A 84 -0.37 15.01 14.95
N ARG A 85 -0.89 15.51 13.81
CA ARG A 85 -1.70 16.74 13.69
C ARG A 85 -3.09 16.49 13.13
N THR A 86 -3.46 15.24 13.04
CA THR A 86 -4.78 14.76 12.61
C THR A 86 -5.42 13.91 13.70
N SER A 87 -6.75 13.81 13.73
CA SER A 87 -7.49 13.20 14.84
C SER A 87 -8.50 12.12 14.42
N GLY A 88 -8.67 11.86 13.13
CA GLY A 88 -9.64 10.90 12.62
C GLY A 88 -9.37 9.48 13.08
N SER A 89 -10.44 8.70 13.27
CA SER A 89 -10.37 7.29 13.65
C SER A 89 -9.83 6.40 12.53
N TYR A 90 -9.91 6.88 11.30
CA TYR A 90 -9.35 6.22 10.12
C TYR A 90 -8.30 7.10 9.45
N LEU A 91 -7.33 6.46 8.81
CA LEU A 91 -6.19 7.10 8.15
C LEU A 91 -6.10 6.69 6.69
N TYR A 92 -5.99 7.66 5.81
CA TYR A 92 -5.65 7.47 4.41
C TYR A 92 -4.38 8.24 4.06
N PHE A 93 -3.42 7.56 3.46
CA PHE A 93 -2.17 8.18 3.00
C PHE A 93 -2.27 8.40 1.50
N ALA A 94 -2.65 9.63 1.14
CA ALA A 94 -2.80 10.02 -0.26
C ALA A 94 -1.44 10.34 -0.90
N ALA A 95 -1.33 10.12 -2.20
CA ALA A 95 -0.21 10.61 -3.00
C ALA A 95 -0.67 11.81 -3.85
N ALA A 96 0.22 12.79 -4.00
CA ALA A 96 -0.09 14.02 -4.72
C ALA A 96 -0.35 13.81 -6.22
N ASP A 97 0.05 12.66 -6.78
CA ASP A 97 -0.08 12.28 -8.18
C ASP A 97 -1.07 11.14 -8.44
N ASP A 98 -1.71 10.60 -7.40
CA ASP A 98 -2.68 9.53 -7.51
C ASP A 98 -4.13 10.05 -7.54
N PHE A 99 -5.06 9.16 -7.82
CA PHE A 99 -6.49 9.45 -7.87
C PHE A 99 -7.27 8.45 -7.02
N VAL A 100 -8.26 8.93 -6.27
CA VAL A 100 -9.19 8.13 -5.48
C VAL A 100 -10.61 8.31 -5.99
N PHE A 101 -11.30 7.19 -6.30
CA PHE A 101 -12.66 7.24 -6.82
C PHE A 101 -13.69 7.63 -5.74
N PRO A 102 -14.83 8.23 -6.11
CA PRO A 102 -15.75 8.86 -5.14
C PRO A 102 -16.23 7.98 -3.99
N ASN A 103 -16.40 6.68 -4.21
CA ASN A 103 -16.98 5.77 -3.18
C ASN A 103 -15.91 5.09 -2.31
N PHE A 104 -14.63 5.45 -2.44
CA PHE A 104 -13.55 4.75 -1.73
C PHE A 104 -13.72 4.82 -0.21
N PHE A 105 -13.90 6.01 0.34
CA PHE A 105 -14.04 6.15 1.79
C PHE A 105 -15.32 5.55 2.32
N GLU A 106 -16.45 5.77 1.65
CA GLU A 106 -17.75 5.21 2.07
C GLU A 106 -17.70 3.69 2.16
N LYS A 107 -17.22 3.02 1.11
CA LYS A 107 -17.13 1.56 1.08
C LYS A 107 -16.11 1.03 2.09
N SER A 108 -14.95 1.67 2.21
CA SER A 108 -13.89 1.25 3.13
C SER A 108 -14.28 1.44 4.59
N VAL A 109 -14.93 2.57 4.93
CA VAL A 109 -15.46 2.82 6.27
C VAL A 109 -16.56 1.83 6.62
N SER A 110 -17.47 1.54 5.67
CA SER A 110 -18.53 0.53 5.87
C SER A 110 -17.93 -0.85 6.16
N ALA A 111 -16.93 -1.27 5.39
CA ALA A 111 -16.24 -2.54 5.62
C ALA A 111 -15.57 -2.60 7.00
N LEU A 112 -14.89 -1.52 7.42
CA LEU A 112 -14.23 -1.44 8.72
C LEU A 112 -15.21 -1.34 9.90
N ARG A 113 -16.42 -0.81 9.70
CA ARG A 113 -17.48 -0.82 10.70
C ARG A 113 -18.06 -2.23 10.90
N ASN A 114 -18.18 -3.01 9.83
CA ASN A 114 -18.67 -4.38 9.87
C ASN A 114 -17.68 -5.36 10.54
N ASP A 115 -16.38 -5.02 10.57
CA ASP A 115 -15.37 -5.76 11.34
C ASP A 115 -14.58 -4.80 12.25
N PRO A 116 -14.99 -4.61 13.50
CA PRO A 116 -14.30 -3.76 14.47
C PRO A 116 -12.84 -4.17 14.74
N ASN A 117 -12.49 -5.44 14.48
CA ASN A 117 -11.13 -5.97 14.68
C ASN A 117 -10.23 -5.78 13.46
N ALA A 118 -10.79 -5.33 12.32
CA ALA A 118 -9.98 -5.15 11.12
C ALA A 118 -9.02 -3.97 11.27
N ALA A 119 -7.74 -4.24 10.98
CA ALA A 119 -6.67 -3.25 11.00
C ALA A 119 -6.80 -2.24 9.86
N PHE A 120 -7.21 -2.70 8.71
CA PHE A 120 -7.41 -1.88 7.52
C PHE A 120 -8.36 -2.55 6.52
N CYS A 121 -8.87 -1.73 5.60
CA CYS A 121 -9.56 -2.16 4.41
C CYS A 121 -8.70 -1.84 3.19
N PHE A 122 -8.66 -2.74 2.19
CA PHE A 122 -7.98 -2.50 0.92
C PHE A 122 -8.86 -2.92 -0.26
N SER A 123 -8.56 -2.34 -1.43
CA SER A 123 -9.30 -2.58 -2.66
C SER A 123 -8.39 -3.07 -3.77
N ASP A 124 -8.97 -3.46 -4.91
CA ASP A 124 -8.20 -3.79 -6.10
C ASP A 124 -7.43 -2.58 -6.63
N PRO A 125 -6.17 -2.74 -7.04
CA PRO A 125 -5.40 -1.65 -7.62
C PRO A 125 -5.77 -1.40 -9.09
N SER A 126 -5.67 -0.14 -9.51
CA SER A 126 -5.61 0.24 -10.92
C SER A 126 -4.48 1.22 -11.18
N GLU A 127 -4.01 1.29 -12.41
CA GLU A 127 -2.87 2.13 -12.81
C GLU A 127 -3.21 2.97 -14.03
N LEU A 128 -2.76 4.21 -14.03
CA LEU A 128 -2.70 5.06 -15.21
C LEU A 128 -1.31 4.95 -15.82
N SER A 129 -1.22 4.28 -16.95
CA SER A 129 0.05 4.09 -17.67
C SER A 129 0.50 5.37 -18.38
N LEU A 130 1.78 5.43 -18.78
CA LEU A 130 2.38 6.57 -19.50
C LEU A 130 1.60 6.96 -20.76
N ASN A 131 0.96 6.01 -21.44
CA ASN A 131 0.10 6.25 -22.61
C ASN A 131 -1.36 6.61 -22.25
N LYS A 132 -1.60 7.03 -21.02
CA LYS A 132 -2.90 7.42 -20.45
C LYS A 132 -3.98 6.31 -20.46
N LYS A 133 -3.57 5.05 -20.58
CA LYS A 133 -4.48 3.89 -20.48
C LYS A 133 -4.64 3.46 -19.03
N ILE A 134 -5.87 3.26 -18.58
CA ILE A 134 -6.17 2.69 -17.28
C ILE A 134 -6.08 1.16 -17.37
N ASN A 135 -5.21 0.57 -16.56
CA ASN A 135 -5.09 -0.87 -16.39
C ASN A 135 -5.64 -1.25 -15.01
N LYS A 136 -6.59 -2.18 -14.99
CA LYS A 136 -7.14 -2.73 -13.74
C LYS A 136 -6.45 -4.04 -13.41
N PHE A 137 -6.15 -4.26 -12.13
CA PHE A 137 -5.47 -5.47 -11.65
C PHE A 137 -6.29 -6.13 -10.53
N PRO A 138 -7.46 -6.72 -10.87
CA PRO A 138 -8.29 -7.36 -9.86
C PRO A 138 -7.54 -8.53 -9.20
N LEU A 139 -7.54 -8.56 -7.89
CA LEU A 139 -6.85 -9.58 -7.07
C LEU A 139 -7.64 -10.89 -7.00
N HIS A 140 -8.96 -10.83 -7.25
CA HIS A 140 -9.88 -11.98 -7.23
C HIS A 140 -9.81 -12.78 -5.91
N LEU A 141 -9.74 -12.10 -4.77
CA LEU A 141 -9.71 -12.75 -3.46
C LEU A 141 -11.11 -13.18 -2.99
N SER A 142 -12.15 -12.45 -3.42
CA SER A 142 -13.58 -12.77 -3.26
C SER A 142 -14.39 -12.07 -4.35
N GLU A 143 -15.65 -12.45 -4.54
CA GLU A 143 -16.58 -11.78 -5.46
C GLU A 143 -17.28 -10.59 -4.78
N GLU A 144 -17.44 -10.65 -3.46
CA GLU A 144 -18.08 -9.63 -2.62
C GLU A 144 -17.10 -9.10 -1.56
N PRO A 145 -17.36 -7.90 -0.98
CA PRO A 145 -16.58 -7.39 0.14
C PRO A 145 -16.48 -8.42 1.26
N ARG A 146 -15.28 -8.66 1.77
CA ARG A 146 -15.04 -9.71 2.76
C ARG A 146 -13.98 -9.34 3.76
N SER A 147 -14.20 -9.75 5.03
CA SER A 147 -13.19 -9.72 6.07
C SER A 147 -12.46 -11.07 6.15
N TYR A 148 -11.16 -11.02 6.38
CA TYR A 148 -10.29 -12.18 6.57
C TYR A 148 -9.62 -12.07 7.93
N THR A 149 -9.68 -13.13 8.75
CA THR A 149 -8.84 -13.19 9.95
C THR A 149 -7.36 -13.19 9.55
N LYS A 150 -6.47 -12.90 10.48
CA LYS A 150 -5.02 -12.89 10.20
C LYS A 150 -4.52 -14.25 9.67
N GLU A 151 -5.11 -15.37 10.13
CA GLU A 151 -4.79 -16.71 9.68
C GLU A 151 -5.26 -16.94 8.23
N GLN A 152 -6.51 -16.59 7.93
CA GLN A 152 -7.06 -16.68 6.57
C GLN A 152 -6.29 -15.78 5.61
N PHE A 153 -5.91 -14.57 6.05
CA PHE A 153 -5.14 -13.66 5.22
C PHE A 153 -3.70 -14.16 4.98
N ALA A 154 -3.06 -14.73 6.02
CA ALA A 154 -1.75 -15.38 5.88
C ALA A 154 -1.81 -16.55 4.89
N ASP A 155 -2.88 -17.35 4.91
CA ASP A 155 -3.10 -18.42 3.93
C ASP A 155 -3.32 -17.87 2.51
N LEU A 156 -4.10 -16.78 2.36
CA LEU A 156 -4.25 -16.13 1.06
C LEU A 156 -2.90 -15.67 0.50
N LEU A 157 -2.09 -14.97 1.30
CA LEU A 157 -0.75 -14.52 0.91
C LEU A 157 0.16 -15.69 0.57
N ARG A 158 0.02 -16.82 1.26
CA ARG A 158 0.80 -18.03 1.07
C ARG A 158 0.57 -18.68 -0.30
N TRP A 159 -0.67 -18.63 -0.79
CA TRP A 159 -1.07 -19.34 -2.03
C TRP A 159 -1.24 -18.40 -3.23
N ASN A 160 -1.45 -17.12 -2.99
CA ASN A 160 -1.63 -16.12 -4.03
C ASN A 160 -0.45 -15.16 -4.10
N PHE A 161 -0.13 -14.72 -5.32
CA PHE A 161 0.94 -13.76 -5.57
C PHE A 161 0.35 -12.38 -5.83
N PHE A 162 0.07 -11.64 -4.77
CA PHE A 162 -0.36 -10.25 -4.88
C PHE A 162 0.38 -9.35 -3.89
N ASN A 163 0.46 -8.08 -4.21
CA ASN A 163 0.88 -7.03 -3.31
C ASN A 163 -0.28 -6.08 -3.10
N ILE A 164 -0.44 -5.58 -1.88
CA ILE A 164 -1.39 -4.53 -1.58
C ILE A 164 -0.73 -3.21 -1.95
N SER A 165 -1.34 -2.43 -2.82
CA SER A 165 -0.88 -1.08 -3.12
C SER A 165 -1.26 -0.12 -1.99
N ALA A 166 -0.31 0.68 -1.51
CA ALA A 166 -0.52 1.56 -0.35
C ALA A 166 -1.69 2.53 -0.55
N ASN A 167 -1.88 3.03 -1.77
CA ASN A 167 -2.98 3.94 -2.11
C ASN A 167 -4.36 3.28 -2.14
N THR A 168 -4.46 1.95 -1.97
CA THR A 168 -5.74 1.23 -1.86
C THR A 168 -6.17 1.00 -0.42
N ILE A 169 -5.39 1.43 0.58
CA ILE A 169 -5.58 1.08 1.99
C ILE A 169 -6.21 2.23 2.77
N LEU A 170 -7.31 1.95 3.47
CA LEU A 170 -7.81 2.76 4.57
C LEU A 170 -7.50 2.05 5.89
N TYR A 171 -6.67 2.66 6.74
CA TYR A 171 -6.28 2.09 8.04
C TYR A 171 -7.23 2.51 9.16
N ARG A 172 -7.42 1.62 10.14
CA ARG A 172 -7.83 2.02 11.48
C ARG A 172 -6.63 2.67 12.18
N ARG A 173 -6.79 3.89 12.71
CA ARG A 173 -5.69 4.65 13.32
C ARG A 173 -4.96 3.85 14.41
N SER A 174 -5.69 3.26 15.36
CA SER A 174 -5.07 2.48 16.43
C SER A 174 -4.19 1.36 15.90
N SER A 175 -4.63 0.63 14.88
CA SER A 175 -3.86 -0.47 14.29
C SER A 175 -2.61 0.01 13.55
N PHE A 176 -2.67 1.19 12.90
CA PHE A 176 -1.50 1.78 12.26
C PHE A 176 -0.48 2.29 13.28
N GLU A 177 -0.93 2.91 14.36
CA GLU A 177 -0.08 3.38 15.46
C GLU A 177 0.54 2.21 16.22
N ASP A 178 -0.21 1.14 16.50
CA ASP A 178 0.27 -0.11 17.11
C ASP A 178 1.27 -0.85 16.22
N ALA A 179 1.17 -0.71 14.90
CA ALA A 179 2.17 -1.22 13.97
C ALA A 179 3.50 -0.44 14.07
N GLY A 180 3.49 0.77 14.62
CA GLY A 180 4.64 1.66 14.76
C GLY A 180 4.68 2.75 13.71
N GLY A 181 3.64 2.89 12.90
CA GLY A 181 3.57 3.88 11.83
C GLY A 181 4.55 3.61 10.69
N TYR A 182 4.86 4.63 9.93
CA TYR A 182 5.92 4.57 8.92
C TYR A 182 7.29 4.74 9.56
N LEU A 183 8.18 3.80 9.31
CA LEU A 183 9.55 3.82 9.79
C LEU A 183 10.42 4.54 8.76
N GLU A 184 11.00 5.68 9.14
CA GLU A 184 11.74 6.57 8.23
C GLU A 184 12.88 5.85 7.51
N ASP A 185 13.60 4.98 8.23
CA ASP A 185 14.75 4.24 7.70
C ASP A 185 14.37 3.08 6.76
N LEU A 186 13.09 2.71 6.67
CA LEU A 186 12.60 1.75 5.68
C LEU A 186 12.23 2.41 4.34
N SER A 187 12.27 3.74 4.25
CA SER A 187 12.03 4.47 3.00
C SER A 187 10.71 4.01 2.34
N TRP A 188 10.71 3.65 1.06
CA TRP A 188 9.52 3.20 0.32
C TRP A 188 8.95 1.85 0.78
N LEU A 189 9.65 1.08 1.61
CA LEU A 189 9.13 -0.15 2.23
C LEU A 189 8.32 0.10 3.51
N SER A 190 8.20 1.33 3.98
CA SER A 190 7.48 1.64 5.21
C SER A 190 6.00 1.28 5.15
N ASP A 191 5.35 1.54 4.03
CA ASP A 191 3.95 1.19 3.76
C ASP A 191 3.72 -0.33 3.77
N TRP A 192 4.59 -1.05 3.06
CA TRP A 192 4.60 -2.51 3.07
C TRP A 192 4.81 -3.07 4.47
N PHE A 193 5.76 -2.51 5.24
CA PHE A 193 6.06 -2.98 6.59
C PHE A 193 4.88 -2.70 7.54
N ALA A 194 4.32 -1.51 7.52
CA ALA A 194 3.17 -1.14 8.35
C ALA A 194 1.94 -2.03 8.06
N SER A 195 1.60 -2.26 6.78
CA SER A 195 0.49 -3.14 6.41
C SER A 195 0.76 -4.60 6.79
N THR A 196 2.01 -5.07 6.67
CA THR A 196 2.42 -6.41 7.08
C THR A 196 2.30 -6.58 8.61
N VAL A 197 2.75 -5.61 9.39
CA VAL A 197 2.62 -5.64 10.85
C VAL A 197 1.15 -5.63 11.25
N ALA A 198 0.35 -4.72 10.70
CA ALA A 198 -1.07 -4.61 11.01
C ALA A 198 -1.85 -5.90 10.68
N SER A 199 -1.63 -6.49 9.49
CA SER A 199 -2.30 -7.73 9.06
C SER A 199 -1.81 -8.97 9.80
N SER A 200 -0.61 -8.96 10.38
CA SER A 200 -0.13 -10.07 11.22
C SER A 200 -0.79 -10.11 12.59
N ARG A 201 -1.43 -9.04 13.03
CA ARG A 201 -2.01 -8.88 14.37
C ARG A 201 -3.54 -8.89 14.38
N SER A 202 -4.14 -8.48 13.28
CA SER A 202 -5.58 -8.22 13.19
C SER A 202 -6.17 -8.76 11.88
N SER A 203 -7.51 -8.81 11.80
CA SER A 203 -8.20 -9.07 10.54
C SER A 203 -8.00 -7.92 9.54
N VAL A 204 -8.31 -8.18 8.28
CA VAL A 204 -8.30 -7.20 7.20
C VAL A 204 -9.54 -7.31 6.33
N CYS A 205 -10.04 -6.19 5.83
CA CYS A 205 -11.16 -6.15 4.90
C CYS A 205 -10.66 -5.98 3.47
N TYR A 206 -11.32 -6.64 2.54
CA TYR A 206 -11.06 -6.54 1.10
C TYR A 206 -12.33 -6.16 0.34
N ILE A 207 -12.20 -5.25 -0.62
CA ILE A 207 -13.26 -4.84 -1.54
C ILE A 207 -12.82 -5.19 -2.97
N PRO A 208 -13.58 -6.05 -3.70
CA PRO A 208 -13.22 -6.51 -5.05
C PRO A 208 -13.55 -5.47 -6.13
N GLU A 209 -13.14 -4.23 -5.90
CA GLU A 209 -13.36 -3.10 -6.82
C GLU A 209 -12.09 -2.26 -6.93
N CYS A 210 -11.84 -1.70 -8.12
CA CYS A 210 -10.77 -0.71 -8.30
C CYS A 210 -11.29 0.66 -7.84
N LEU A 211 -10.93 1.04 -6.61
CA LEU A 211 -11.37 2.29 -5.98
C LEU A 211 -10.30 3.38 -5.93
N THR A 212 -9.10 3.07 -6.42
CA THR A 212 -7.98 4.02 -6.55
C THR A 212 -7.26 3.82 -7.88
N ARG A 213 -6.49 4.81 -8.29
CA ARG A 213 -5.70 4.77 -9.52
C ARG A 213 -4.31 5.35 -9.26
N LEU A 214 -3.29 4.50 -9.32
CA LEU A 214 -1.88 4.87 -9.25
C LEU A 214 -1.43 5.48 -10.58
N ARG A 215 -0.71 6.59 -10.55
CA ARG A 215 -0.05 7.16 -11.73
C ARG A 215 1.35 6.56 -11.88
N ILE A 216 1.59 5.90 -13.02
CA ILE A 216 2.92 5.38 -13.35
C ILE A 216 3.78 6.53 -13.89
N ARG A 217 4.93 6.75 -13.23
CA ARG A 217 5.92 7.74 -13.62
C ARG A 217 7.32 7.13 -13.55
N GLU A 218 8.18 7.51 -14.51
CA GLU A 218 9.57 7.03 -14.54
C GLU A 218 10.43 7.67 -13.44
N ASP A 219 10.08 8.88 -13.02
CA ASP A 219 10.73 9.66 -11.96
C ASP A 219 10.09 9.49 -10.58
N SER A 220 9.19 8.52 -10.41
CA SER A 220 8.58 8.25 -9.11
C SER A 220 9.62 7.77 -8.09
N PHE A 221 9.38 8.06 -6.81
CA PHE A 221 10.24 7.64 -5.70
C PHE A 221 10.50 6.13 -5.69
N SER A 222 9.46 5.33 -5.92
CA SER A 222 9.59 3.87 -6.02
C SER A 222 10.41 3.43 -7.24
N ALA A 223 10.24 4.07 -8.40
CA ALA A 223 10.98 3.73 -9.61
C ALA A 223 12.49 3.99 -9.45
N MET A 224 12.87 5.10 -8.81
CA MET A 224 14.27 5.41 -8.54
C MET A 224 14.95 4.33 -7.68
N ILE A 225 14.27 3.87 -6.63
CA ILE A 225 14.81 2.84 -5.73
C ILE A 225 14.85 1.46 -6.41
N LEU A 226 13.81 1.11 -7.18
CA LEU A 226 13.75 -0.15 -7.92
C LEU A 226 14.88 -0.30 -8.94
N ASN A 227 15.45 0.81 -9.40
CA ASN A 227 16.59 0.83 -10.31
C ASN A 227 17.95 0.84 -9.59
N ASN A 228 17.99 0.87 -8.23
CA ASN A 228 19.22 0.90 -7.44
C ASN A 228 19.37 -0.37 -6.57
N PRO A 229 20.08 -1.42 -7.06
CA PRO A 229 20.23 -2.69 -6.31
C PRO A 229 20.94 -2.57 -4.96
N ALA A 230 21.87 -1.63 -4.81
CA ALA A 230 22.59 -1.43 -3.55
C ALA A 230 21.65 -0.88 -2.47
N GLN A 231 20.83 0.10 -2.83
CA GLN A 231 19.83 0.67 -1.93
C GLN A 231 18.76 -0.36 -1.58
N GLN A 232 18.29 -1.16 -2.54
CA GLN A 232 17.37 -2.27 -2.28
C GLN A 232 17.91 -3.25 -1.24
N ARG A 233 19.19 -3.65 -1.40
CA ARG A 233 19.84 -4.57 -0.46
C ARG A 233 19.86 -3.99 0.94
N GLU A 234 20.21 -2.72 1.07
CA GLU A 234 20.29 -2.06 2.37
C GLU A 234 18.92 -1.97 3.06
N LEU A 235 17.87 -1.65 2.32
CA LEU A 235 16.51 -1.62 2.85
C LEU A 235 16.03 -3.02 3.32
N ILE A 236 16.31 -4.07 2.55
CA ILE A 236 15.98 -5.44 2.95
C ILE A 236 16.71 -5.85 4.23
N LYS A 237 17.98 -5.49 4.40
CA LYS A 237 18.72 -5.74 5.65
C LYS A 237 18.06 -5.05 6.85
N ARG A 238 17.59 -3.82 6.67
CA ARG A 238 16.86 -3.10 7.72
C ARG A 238 15.56 -3.81 8.10
N VAL A 239 14.78 -4.27 7.10
CA VAL A 239 13.60 -5.11 7.35
C VAL A 239 13.97 -6.35 8.17
N PHE A 240 15.04 -7.08 7.80
CA PHE A 240 15.49 -8.27 8.55
C PHE A 240 15.87 -7.92 9.99
N LYS A 241 16.57 -6.80 10.20
CA LYS A 241 16.92 -6.31 11.53
C LYS A 241 15.67 -6.05 12.39
N TYR A 242 14.64 -5.40 11.83
CA TYR A 242 13.38 -5.19 12.54
C TYR A 242 12.70 -6.52 12.90
N LEU A 243 12.61 -7.46 11.97
CA LEU A 243 12.00 -8.77 12.18
C LEU A 243 12.74 -9.63 13.23
N GLN A 244 14.00 -9.34 13.56
CA GLN A 244 14.75 -10.00 14.63
C GLN A 244 14.41 -9.45 16.02
N THR A 245 13.86 -8.26 16.13
CA THR A 245 13.54 -7.66 17.43
C THR A 245 12.39 -8.40 18.11
N LYS A 246 12.36 -8.35 19.46
CA LYS A 246 11.25 -8.94 20.24
C LYS A 246 9.89 -8.31 19.87
N LYS A 247 9.88 -7.02 19.54
CA LYS A 247 8.67 -6.27 19.15
C LYS A 247 7.95 -6.86 17.93
N TYR A 248 8.71 -7.44 16.98
CA TYR A 248 8.19 -7.94 15.71
C TYR A 248 8.35 -9.46 15.55
N LYS A 249 8.41 -10.22 16.66
CA LYS A 249 8.50 -11.68 16.62
C LYS A 249 7.28 -12.31 15.92
N ASP A 250 6.09 -11.84 16.28
CA ASP A 250 4.81 -12.23 15.66
C ASP A 250 4.79 -11.95 14.15
N VAL A 251 5.28 -10.78 13.74
CA VAL A 251 5.40 -10.40 12.32
C VAL A 251 6.38 -11.31 11.58
N ARG A 252 7.51 -11.64 12.19
CA ARG A 252 8.47 -12.60 11.62
C ARG A 252 7.83 -13.95 11.37
N ASP A 253 7.07 -14.47 12.33
CA ASP A 253 6.41 -15.77 12.21
C ASP A 253 5.33 -15.72 11.12
N PHE A 254 4.57 -14.62 11.00
CA PHE A 254 3.62 -14.36 9.94
C PHE A 254 4.32 -14.32 8.56
N VAL A 255 5.42 -13.58 8.42
CA VAL A 255 6.21 -13.49 7.17
C VAL A 255 6.77 -14.85 6.76
N ARG A 256 7.26 -15.64 7.71
CA ARG A 256 7.74 -17.00 7.43
C ARG A 256 6.63 -17.92 6.95
N PHE A 257 5.46 -17.84 7.55
CA PHE A 257 4.30 -18.65 7.18
C PHE A 257 3.73 -18.25 5.83
N SER A 258 3.45 -16.97 5.63
CA SER A 258 2.86 -16.44 4.39
C SER A 258 3.85 -16.37 3.23
N ALA A 259 5.16 -16.49 3.51
CA ALA A 259 6.25 -16.23 2.57
C ALA A 259 6.16 -14.83 1.93
N LEU A 260 5.63 -13.86 2.68
CA LEU A 260 5.51 -12.46 2.25
C LEU A 260 6.82 -11.72 2.52
N LEU A 261 7.54 -11.37 1.47
CA LEU A 261 8.69 -10.45 1.52
C LEU A 261 8.61 -9.47 0.36
N PRO A 262 9.17 -8.25 0.54
CA PRO A 262 9.36 -7.35 -0.58
C PRO A 262 10.25 -8.03 -1.61
N GLU A 263 9.74 -8.24 -2.79
CA GLU A 263 10.42 -9.09 -3.76
C GLU A 263 11.26 -8.29 -4.73
N TYR A 264 12.57 -8.47 -4.65
CA TYR A 264 13.55 -7.95 -5.59
C TYR A 264 14.14 -9.05 -6.47
N ARG A 265 13.28 -9.90 -7.07
CA ARG A 265 13.69 -10.97 -7.99
C ARG A 265 14.60 -12.03 -7.30
N LEU A 266 15.38 -12.75 -8.08
CA LEU A 266 16.29 -13.80 -7.59
C LEU A 266 17.41 -13.25 -6.67
N ARG A 267 17.74 -11.96 -6.76
CA ARG A 267 18.72 -11.32 -5.87
C ARG A 267 18.32 -11.39 -4.40
N THR A 268 17.03 -11.39 -4.10
CA THR A 268 16.53 -11.50 -2.72
C THR A 268 16.94 -12.82 -2.07
N ILE A 269 16.98 -13.93 -2.81
CA ILE A 269 17.46 -15.22 -2.29
C ILE A 269 18.91 -15.10 -1.85
N TRP A 270 19.74 -14.51 -2.72
CA TRP A 270 21.15 -14.32 -2.40
C TRP A 270 21.34 -13.46 -1.16
N TRP A 271 20.60 -12.34 -1.06
CA TRP A 271 20.67 -11.48 0.12
C TRP A 271 20.20 -12.18 1.40
N LEU A 272 19.15 -12.99 1.33
CA LEU A 272 18.70 -13.83 2.46
C LEU A 272 19.77 -14.80 2.92
N LEU A 273 20.50 -15.43 1.99
CA LEU A 273 21.51 -16.43 2.31
C LEU A 273 22.77 -15.84 2.96
N ILE A 274 23.20 -14.66 2.52
CA ILE A 274 24.44 -14.03 3.01
C ILE A 274 24.23 -13.16 4.25
N ASP A 275 23.00 -12.73 4.54
CA ASP A 275 22.69 -11.89 5.69
C ASP A 275 22.34 -12.75 6.90
N GLU A 276 23.02 -12.51 8.02
CA GLU A 276 22.80 -13.29 9.26
C GLU A 276 21.35 -13.22 9.75
N ASN A 277 20.72 -12.03 9.65
CA ASN A 277 19.33 -11.84 10.05
C ASN A 277 18.36 -12.43 9.01
N GLY A 278 18.73 -12.43 7.74
CA GLY A 278 17.95 -13.02 6.66
C GLY A 278 17.78 -14.53 6.78
N ARG A 279 18.78 -15.25 7.25
CA ARG A 279 18.76 -16.72 7.38
C ARG A 279 17.62 -17.22 8.27
N TYR A 280 17.23 -16.49 9.30
CA TYR A 280 16.12 -16.87 10.19
C TYR A 280 14.74 -16.78 9.53
N ILE A 281 14.62 -16.09 8.42
CA ILE A 281 13.37 -15.93 7.67
C ILE A 281 13.25 -17.00 6.60
N ILE A 282 14.37 -17.63 6.20
CA ILE A 282 14.40 -18.61 5.13
C ILE A 282 13.54 -19.82 5.48
N THR A 283 12.63 -20.14 4.57
CA THR A 283 11.89 -21.40 4.52
C THR A 283 12.02 -21.98 3.13
N SER A 284 11.93 -23.31 2.98
CA SER A 284 11.93 -23.94 1.67
C SER A 284 10.85 -23.35 0.75
N ARG A 285 9.71 -23.01 1.35
CA ARG A 285 8.58 -22.38 0.66
C ARG A 285 8.92 -20.97 0.17
N LEU A 286 9.56 -20.13 0.97
CA LEU A 286 9.99 -18.79 0.56
C LEU A 286 10.94 -18.88 -0.65
N ILE A 287 11.91 -19.78 -0.60
CA ILE A 287 12.82 -20.03 -1.72
C ILE A 287 12.05 -20.46 -2.96
N MET A 288 11.14 -21.45 -2.83
CA MET A 288 10.33 -21.92 -3.94
C MET A 288 9.45 -20.83 -4.53
N ARG A 289 8.88 -19.96 -3.69
CA ARG A 289 8.08 -18.81 -4.14
C ARG A 289 8.90 -17.82 -4.96
N ILE A 290 10.09 -17.44 -4.48
CA ILE A 290 10.98 -16.51 -5.20
C ILE A 290 11.46 -17.13 -6.53
N LEU A 291 11.82 -18.44 -6.52
CA LEU A 291 12.23 -19.16 -7.74
C LEU A 291 11.08 -19.22 -8.75
N TRP A 292 9.88 -19.59 -8.30
CA TRP A 292 8.69 -19.65 -9.16
C TRP A 292 8.35 -18.30 -9.78
N ARG A 293 8.42 -17.21 -9.01
CA ARG A 293 8.25 -15.85 -9.55
C ARG A 293 9.34 -15.46 -10.53
N GLY A 294 10.58 -15.82 -10.26
CA GLY A 294 11.69 -15.62 -11.19
C GLY A 294 11.46 -16.34 -12.51
N ILE A 295 11.10 -17.63 -12.46
CA ILE A 295 10.75 -18.43 -13.65
C ILE A 295 9.55 -17.79 -14.37
N TRP A 296 8.49 -17.43 -13.65
CA TRP A 296 7.30 -16.80 -14.22
C TRP A 296 7.60 -15.48 -14.92
N TYR A 297 8.48 -14.66 -14.34
CA TYR A 297 8.94 -13.42 -14.95
C TYR A 297 9.67 -13.67 -16.28
N TYR A 298 10.58 -14.63 -16.31
CA TYR A 298 11.30 -15.01 -17.52
C TYR A 298 10.34 -15.59 -18.57
N VAL A 299 9.47 -16.51 -18.20
CA VAL A 299 8.46 -17.11 -19.11
C VAL A 299 7.53 -16.03 -19.67
N ARG A 300 7.09 -15.07 -18.86
CA ARG A 300 6.22 -13.98 -19.30
C ARG A 300 6.91 -13.04 -20.28
N ASN A 301 8.18 -12.78 -20.12
CA ASN A 301 8.91 -11.79 -20.94
C ASN A 301 9.58 -12.41 -22.18
N LEU A 302 10.03 -13.66 -22.09
CA LEU A 302 10.74 -14.36 -23.16
C LEU A 302 9.84 -15.35 -23.94
N ALA A 303 8.69 -15.76 -23.39
CA ALA A 303 7.82 -16.70 -24.06
C ALA A 303 7.16 -16.09 -25.30
N PRO A 304 6.93 -16.91 -26.35
CA PRO A 304 6.19 -16.49 -27.53
C PRO A 304 4.79 -15.93 -27.20
N PRO A 305 4.23 -15.04 -28.05
CA PRO A 305 2.94 -14.38 -27.79
C PRO A 305 1.77 -15.32 -27.50
N TRP A 306 1.76 -16.54 -28.11
CA TRP A 306 0.73 -17.55 -27.89
C TRP A 306 0.81 -18.17 -26.48
N VAL A 307 2.02 -18.44 -25.97
CA VAL A 307 2.25 -18.92 -24.59
C VAL A 307 1.82 -17.86 -23.59
N ARG A 308 2.16 -16.58 -23.85
CA ARG A 308 1.73 -15.45 -22.99
C ARG A 308 0.21 -15.33 -22.91
N ARG A 309 -0.51 -15.55 -24.02
CA ARG A 309 -1.98 -15.56 -24.06
C ARG A 309 -2.58 -16.75 -23.28
N PHE A 310 -1.99 -17.93 -23.43
CA PHE A 310 -2.43 -19.14 -22.72
C PHE A 310 -2.25 -19.00 -21.20
N LEU A 311 -1.12 -18.48 -20.75
CA LEU A 311 -0.81 -18.27 -19.34
C LEU A 311 -1.69 -17.18 -18.68
N ARG A 312 -2.04 -16.13 -19.42
CA ARG A 312 -3.00 -15.10 -18.94
C ARG A 312 -4.39 -15.68 -18.71
N ARG A 313 -4.85 -16.61 -19.54
CA ARG A 313 -6.16 -17.28 -19.37
C ARG A 313 -6.19 -18.25 -18.17
N ARG A 314 -5.07 -18.86 -17.80
CA ARG A 314 -5.00 -19.78 -16.64
C ARG A 314 -4.83 -19.09 -15.29
N SER A 315 -4.21 -17.93 -15.23
CA SER A 315 -4.08 -17.19 -13.97
C SER A 315 -5.43 -16.66 -13.44
N SER A 316 -6.36 -16.35 -14.33
CA SER A 316 -7.73 -15.99 -13.96
C SER A 316 -8.64 -17.18 -13.60
N PHE A 317 -8.30 -18.40 -14.04
CA PHE A 317 -9.17 -19.57 -13.85
C PHE A 317 -8.86 -20.39 -12.57
N ASN A 318 -7.63 -20.36 -12.08
CA ASN A 318 -7.21 -21.22 -10.95
C ASN A 318 -7.49 -20.61 -9.56
N ALA A 319 -7.82 -19.33 -9.46
CA ALA A 319 -8.16 -18.70 -8.18
C ALA A 319 -9.60 -19.06 -7.71
N VAL A 320 -10.53 -19.23 -8.63
CA VAL A 320 -11.96 -19.44 -8.34
C VAL A 320 -12.29 -20.90 -7.98
N GLN A 321 -11.61 -21.90 -8.57
CA GLN A 321 -11.97 -23.31 -8.37
C GLN A 321 -11.49 -23.96 -7.06
N LYS A 322 -10.52 -23.40 -6.34
CA LYS A 322 -9.99 -24.01 -5.11
C LYS A 322 -10.66 -23.56 -3.81
N LEU A 323 -11.52 -22.55 -3.84
CA LEU A 323 -12.25 -22.05 -2.66
C LEU A 323 -13.70 -22.55 -2.56
N GLY A 324 -14.21 -23.25 -3.59
CA GLY A 324 -15.56 -23.82 -3.60
C GLY A 324 -15.71 -25.26 -3.09
N SER A 325 -14.62 -25.89 -2.64
CA SER A 325 -14.64 -27.29 -2.18
C SER A 325 -13.92 -27.53 -0.86
N ARG A 326 -14.19 -26.65 0.13
CA ARG A 326 -13.97 -26.99 1.55
C ARG A 326 -14.89 -26.18 2.43
#